data_0c0c8bc0c3c000a79179ac776caa57a3
#
_entry.id   0c0c8bc0c3c000a79179ac776caa57a3
#
_cell.length_a   1.000
_cell.length_b   1.000
_cell.length_c   1.000
_cell.angle_alpha   90.00
_cell.angle_beta   90.00
_cell.angle_gamma   90.00
#
_symmetry.space_group_name_H-M   'P 1'
#
loop_
_entity.id
_entity.type
_entity.pdbx_description
1 polymer ?
#
loop_
_entity_poly.entity_id
_entity_poly.type
_entity_poly.pdbx_seq_one_letter_code
_entity_poly.pdbx_strand_id
1 'polypeptide(L)'
;KIMDNLTVSASILDLGFISWSKSSTQIANAKASGIDMKGSDYTSGIDPSDIPGSITAIENNIKNLQTDANGYMERVSGGDVLDYEMLQLRTEEASKSRKSRLASTLVIGAEYGFFNNKLAVGALSTTRFVQPDALTELTFSANYRPKSWFNVALSYSVIQSAGKSFGLGLKLGPLFVGTDYMFLGKNSN
;
A
#
# COMPACT_ATOMS: atom_id res chain seq x y z
N LYS A 1 28.36 23.13 -1.60
CA LYS A 1 27.90 24.40 -1.03
C LYS A 1 27.80 25.40 -2.18
N ILE A 2 26.58 25.85 -2.47
CA ILE A 2 26.34 26.73 -3.63
C ILE A 2 26.52 28.21 -3.23
N MET A 3 26.22 28.53 -1.98
CA MET A 3 26.43 29.84 -1.33
C MET A 3 26.80 29.61 0.13
N ASP A 4 27.38 30.62 0.80
CA ASP A 4 27.89 30.46 2.17
C ASP A 4 26.84 30.01 3.20
N ASN A 5 25.57 30.34 2.96
CA ASN A 5 24.47 30.01 3.86
C ASN A 5 23.46 29.01 3.27
N LEU A 6 23.70 28.50 2.04
CA LEU A 6 22.82 27.56 1.36
C LEU A 6 23.49 26.18 1.29
N THR A 7 22.82 25.19 1.84
CA THR A 7 23.18 23.80 1.70
C THR A 7 22.11 23.08 0.87
N VAL A 8 22.51 22.41 -0.19
CA VAL A 8 21.64 21.55 -0.99
C VAL A 8 22.18 20.14 -0.93
N SER A 9 21.31 19.18 -0.76
CA SER A 9 21.64 17.75 -0.69
C SER A 9 20.70 16.94 -1.59
N ALA A 10 21.24 15.88 -2.16
CA ALA A 10 20.47 14.88 -2.88
C ALA A 10 21.08 13.51 -2.60
N SER A 11 20.23 12.53 -2.37
CA SER A 11 20.64 11.13 -2.21
C SER A 11 19.60 10.18 -2.78
N ILE A 12 20.09 9.03 -3.24
CA ILE A 12 19.26 7.92 -3.69
C ILE A 12 19.64 6.73 -2.82
N LEU A 13 18.63 6.16 -2.16
CA LEU A 13 18.78 4.99 -1.29
C LEU A 13 18.11 3.79 -1.98
N ASP A 14 18.62 2.59 -1.67
CA ASP A 14 18.02 1.31 -2.10
C ASP A 14 17.87 1.18 -3.62
N LEU A 15 18.79 1.79 -4.39
CA LEU A 15 18.81 1.67 -5.84
C LEU A 15 19.35 0.30 -6.22
N GLY A 16 18.48 -0.60 -6.66
CA GLY A 16 18.91 -1.94 -7.04
C GLY A 16 17.77 -2.85 -7.50
N PHE A 17 18.17 -4.09 -7.72
CA PHE A 17 17.24 -5.16 -8.06
C PHE A 17 17.75 -6.50 -7.51
N ILE A 18 16.82 -7.42 -7.26
CA ILE A 18 17.12 -8.80 -6.91
C ILE A 18 16.87 -9.64 -8.16
N SER A 19 17.85 -10.44 -8.54
CA SER A 19 17.72 -11.40 -9.63
C SER A 19 17.45 -12.79 -9.04
N TRP A 20 16.29 -13.33 -9.35
CA TRP A 20 15.88 -14.67 -8.93
C TRP A 20 16.25 -15.66 -10.03
N SER A 21 17.04 -16.67 -9.71
CA SER A 21 17.43 -17.68 -10.71
C SER A 21 16.27 -18.65 -10.99
N LYS A 22 16.20 -19.12 -12.22
CA LYS A 22 15.21 -20.10 -12.66
C LYS A 22 15.20 -21.38 -11.79
N SER A 23 16.37 -21.84 -11.36
CA SER A 23 16.52 -23.11 -10.64
C SER A 23 16.14 -23.06 -9.16
N SER A 24 16.03 -21.85 -8.57
CA SER A 24 15.75 -21.67 -7.14
C SER A 24 14.45 -20.92 -6.85
N THR A 25 13.66 -20.62 -7.90
CA THR A 25 12.42 -19.86 -7.74
C THR A 25 11.24 -20.71 -8.21
N GLN A 26 10.28 -20.92 -7.32
CA GLN A 26 8.97 -21.47 -7.65
C GLN A 26 7.95 -20.33 -7.66
N ILE A 27 7.07 -20.31 -8.65
CA ILE A 27 5.98 -19.34 -8.74
C ILE A 27 4.72 -20.08 -8.34
N ALA A 28 4.07 -19.65 -7.26
CA ALA A 28 2.77 -20.15 -6.87
C ALA A 28 1.68 -19.17 -7.34
N ASN A 29 0.81 -19.64 -8.23
CA ASN A 29 -0.38 -18.91 -8.63
C ASN A 29 -1.58 -19.53 -7.90
N ALA A 30 -2.26 -18.73 -7.08
CA ALA A 30 -3.51 -19.12 -6.49
C ALA A 30 -4.65 -18.74 -7.46
N LYS A 31 -5.37 -19.73 -7.96
CA LYS A 31 -6.56 -19.51 -8.75
C LYS A 31 -7.75 -20.10 -7.98
N ALA A 32 -8.65 -19.24 -7.51
CA ALA A 32 -9.88 -19.72 -6.92
C ALA A 32 -10.78 -20.28 -8.03
N SER A 33 -11.04 -21.57 -8.01
CA SER A 33 -12.15 -22.16 -8.75
C SER A 33 -13.42 -21.98 -7.90
N GLY A 34 -14.07 -20.83 -8.03
CA GLY A 34 -15.32 -20.56 -7.33
C GLY A 34 -16.46 -21.41 -7.88
N ILE A 35 -17.39 -21.78 -7.02
CA ILE A 35 -18.73 -22.17 -7.44
C ILE A 35 -19.42 -20.88 -7.86
N ASP A 36 -19.62 -20.69 -9.14
CA ASP A 36 -20.28 -19.51 -9.68
C ASP A 36 -21.80 -19.74 -9.66
N MET A 37 -22.43 -19.36 -8.56
CA MET A 37 -23.89 -19.42 -8.40
C MET A 37 -24.44 -18.02 -8.70
N LYS A 38 -24.86 -17.79 -9.94
CA LYS A 38 -25.54 -16.55 -10.33
C LYS A 38 -27.05 -16.70 -10.17
N GLY A 39 -27.70 -15.77 -9.51
CA GLY A 39 -29.16 -15.77 -9.39
C GLY A 39 -29.89 -15.81 -10.74
N SER A 40 -29.28 -15.28 -11.81
CA SER A 40 -29.78 -15.37 -13.19
C SER A 40 -29.90 -16.79 -13.71
N ASP A 41 -29.07 -17.73 -13.24
CA ASP A 41 -29.05 -19.13 -13.71
C ASP A 41 -30.29 -19.90 -13.21
N TYR A 42 -30.91 -19.40 -12.12
CA TYR A 42 -32.09 -20.01 -11.50
C TYR A 42 -33.39 -19.26 -11.80
N THR A 43 -33.33 -18.23 -12.64
CA THR A 43 -34.51 -17.43 -13.06
C THR A 43 -34.71 -17.46 -14.58
N SER A 44 -33.89 -18.20 -15.30
CA SER A 44 -33.97 -18.33 -16.76
C SER A 44 -35.22 -19.07 -17.23
N GLY A 45 -35.77 -18.68 -18.37
CA GLY A 45 -36.90 -19.37 -19.00
C GLY A 45 -38.28 -19.05 -18.41
N ILE A 46 -38.37 -18.04 -17.53
CA ILE A 46 -39.65 -17.57 -16.98
C ILE A 46 -40.23 -16.51 -17.93
N ASP A 47 -41.33 -16.82 -18.60
CA ASP A 47 -42.04 -15.92 -19.50
C ASP A 47 -43.50 -15.79 -18.99
N PRO A 48 -43.97 -14.58 -18.62
CA PRO A 48 -45.33 -14.36 -18.16
C PRO A 48 -46.39 -14.63 -19.19
N SER A 49 -46.03 -14.71 -20.47
CA SER A 49 -46.97 -15.04 -21.59
C SER A 49 -47.11 -16.56 -21.83
N ASP A 50 -46.17 -17.37 -21.33
CA ASP A 50 -46.23 -18.85 -21.39
C ASP A 50 -46.17 -19.44 -19.97
N ILE A 51 -47.34 -19.56 -19.35
CA ILE A 51 -47.47 -20.08 -17.97
C ILE A 51 -47.05 -21.55 -17.88
N PRO A 52 -47.46 -22.47 -18.77
CA PRO A 52 -47.02 -23.86 -18.69
C PRO A 52 -45.51 -24.05 -18.86
N GLY A 53 -44.88 -23.31 -19.80
CA GLY A 53 -43.44 -23.31 -20.00
C GLY A 53 -42.69 -22.73 -18.81
N SER A 54 -43.20 -21.65 -18.23
CA SER A 54 -42.64 -21.02 -17.02
C SER A 54 -42.65 -21.95 -15.80
N ILE A 55 -43.71 -22.72 -15.59
CA ILE A 55 -43.77 -23.71 -14.51
C ILE A 55 -42.67 -24.77 -14.67
N THR A 56 -42.52 -25.30 -15.90
CA THR A 56 -41.46 -26.28 -16.20
C THR A 56 -40.07 -25.67 -16.00
N ALA A 57 -39.87 -24.41 -16.39
CA ALA A 57 -38.60 -23.69 -16.17
C ALA A 57 -38.31 -23.51 -14.67
N ILE A 58 -39.31 -23.12 -13.87
CA ILE A 58 -39.17 -22.97 -12.41
C ILE A 58 -38.82 -24.33 -11.77
N GLU A 59 -39.49 -25.42 -12.14
CA GLU A 59 -39.17 -26.75 -11.60
C GLU A 59 -37.72 -27.15 -11.91
N ASN A 60 -37.27 -26.93 -13.14
CA ASN A 60 -35.88 -27.23 -13.54
C ASN A 60 -34.87 -26.34 -12.81
N ASN A 61 -35.18 -25.02 -12.67
CA ASN A 61 -34.33 -24.09 -11.94
C ASN A 61 -34.21 -24.44 -10.46
N ILE A 62 -35.29 -24.90 -9.82
CA ILE A 62 -35.28 -25.40 -8.43
C ILE A 62 -34.41 -26.65 -8.31
N LYS A 63 -34.52 -27.62 -9.26
CA LYS A 63 -33.69 -28.83 -9.27
C LYS A 63 -32.21 -28.47 -9.43
N ASN A 64 -31.89 -27.55 -10.33
CA ASN A 64 -30.52 -27.11 -10.54
C ASN A 64 -29.97 -26.41 -9.26
N LEU A 65 -30.74 -25.52 -8.65
CA LEU A 65 -30.37 -24.88 -7.39
C LEU A 65 -30.13 -25.90 -6.27
N GLN A 66 -31.00 -26.92 -6.14
CA GLN A 66 -30.83 -27.99 -5.16
C GLN A 66 -29.56 -28.82 -5.44
N THR A 67 -29.27 -29.11 -6.70
CA THR A 67 -28.07 -29.86 -7.09
C THR A 67 -26.80 -29.06 -6.75
N ASP A 68 -26.77 -27.79 -7.11
CA ASP A 68 -25.64 -26.91 -6.85
C ASP A 68 -25.45 -26.66 -5.36
N ALA A 69 -26.56 -26.45 -4.62
CA ALA A 69 -26.53 -26.27 -3.17
C ALA A 69 -26.07 -27.54 -2.45
N ASN A 70 -26.53 -28.72 -2.87
CA ASN A 70 -26.09 -29.98 -2.32
C ASN A 70 -24.60 -30.24 -2.63
N GLY A 71 -24.16 -29.98 -3.86
CA GLY A 71 -22.75 -30.06 -4.23
C GLY A 71 -21.87 -29.11 -3.41
N TYR A 72 -22.35 -27.91 -3.13
CA TYR A 72 -21.67 -26.99 -2.22
C TYR A 72 -21.60 -27.51 -0.79
N MET A 73 -22.73 -27.97 -0.24
CA MET A 73 -22.79 -28.54 1.12
C MET A 73 -21.95 -29.80 1.28
N GLU A 74 -21.89 -30.64 0.27
CA GLU A 74 -21.07 -31.84 0.28
C GLU A 74 -19.58 -31.50 0.32
N ARG A 75 -19.14 -30.50 -0.44
CA ARG A 75 -17.77 -30.00 -0.37
C ARG A 75 -17.45 -29.32 0.97
N VAL A 76 -18.38 -28.52 1.50
CA VAL A 76 -18.24 -27.88 2.82
C VAL A 76 -18.13 -28.93 3.93
N SER A 77 -18.99 -29.96 3.92
CA SER A 77 -19.00 -31.04 4.93
C SER A 77 -17.83 -32.02 4.77
N GLY A 78 -17.32 -32.19 3.54
CA GLY A 78 -16.15 -33.01 3.25
C GLY A 78 -14.82 -32.36 3.63
N GLY A 79 -14.84 -31.06 4.01
CA GLY A 79 -13.64 -30.30 4.28
C GLY A 79 -12.97 -29.71 3.02
N ASP A 80 -13.50 -29.99 1.84
CA ASP A 80 -12.95 -29.59 0.54
C ASP A 80 -13.00 -28.04 0.31
N VAL A 81 -13.76 -27.31 1.12
CA VAL A 81 -13.78 -25.84 1.09
C VAL A 81 -12.47 -25.24 1.60
N LEU A 82 -11.77 -26.01 2.43
CA LEU A 82 -10.44 -25.67 2.94
C LEU A 82 -9.34 -26.42 2.20
N ASP A 83 -9.69 -27.32 1.29
CA ASP A 83 -8.71 -28.09 0.56
C ASP A 83 -8.13 -27.28 -0.62
N TYR A 84 -6.87 -27.56 -0.92
CA TYR A 84 -6.04 -26.93 -1.95
C TYR A 84 -6.65 -26.94 -3.36
N GLU A 85 -7.70 -27.73 -3.62
CA GLU A 85 -8.37 -27.76 -4.91
C GLU A 85 -9.21 -26.51 -5.21
N MET A 86 -9.76 -25.83 -4.18
CA MET A 86 -10.43 -24.53 -4.38
C MET A 86 -9.42 -23.39 -4.51
N LEU A 87 -8.28 -23.50 -3.86
CA LEU A 87 -7.09 -22.70 -4.07
C LEU A 87 -6.09 -23.54 -4.85
N GLN A 88 -6.25 -23.65 -6.15
CA GLN A 88 -5.23 -24.31 -6.98
C GLN A 88 -3.94 -23.50 -6.92
N LEU A 89 -3.13 -23.78 -5.91
CA LEU A 89 -1.73 -23.40 -5.87
C LEU A 89 -1.00 -24.24 -6.92
N ARG A 90 -0.98 -23.78 -8.15
CA ARG A 90 -0.11 -24.36 -9.16
C ARG A 90 1.28 -23.79 -8.96
N THR A 91 2.20 -24.60 -8.49
CA THR A 91 3.61 -24.33 -8.58
C THR A 91 4.04 -24.54 -10.03
N GLU A 92 4.20 -23.47 -10.75
CA GLU A 92 4.86 -23.51 -12.06
C GLU A 92 6.37 -23.36 -11.86
N GLU A 93 7.15 -24.26 -12.46
CA GLU A 93 8.58 -24.01 -12.58
C GLU A 93 8.79 -22.70 -13.33
N ALA A 94 9.59 -21.80 -12.75
CA ALA A 94 9.88 -20.54 -13.38
C ALA A 94 10.48 -20.78 -14.77
N SER A 95 9.76 -20.48 -15.82
CA SER A 95 10.24 -20.64 -17.21
C SER A 95 11.38 -19.68 -17.53
N LYS A 96 11.53 -18.57 -16.77
CA LYS A 96 12.53 -17.52 -16.96
C LYS A 96 13.01 -16.98 -15.62
N SER A 97 14.24 -16.48 -15.57
CA SER A 97 14.74 -15.69 -14.43
C SER A 97 13.88 -14.45 -14.23
N ARG A 98 13.57 -14.12 -12.98
CA ARG A 98 12.76 -12.95 -12.60
C ARG A 98 13.63 -11.89 -11.95
N LYS A 99 13.37 -10.63 -12.26
CA LYS A 99 14.00 -9.49 -11.59
C LYS A 99 12.94 -8.73 -10.80
N SER A 100 13.21 -8.50 -9.52
CA SER A 100 12.41 -7.63 -8.65
C SER A 100 13.19 -6.37 -8.36
N ARG A 101 12.61 -5.20 -8.63
CA ARG A 101 13.22 -3.91 -8.26
C ARG A 101 13.05 -3.67 -6.77
N LEU A 102 14.08 -3.11 -6.14
CA LEU A 102 13.97 -2.60 -4.78
C LEU A 102 13.16 -1.31 -4.76
N ALA A 103 12.50 -1.03 -3.63
CA ALA A 103 11.79 0.23 -3.42
C ALA A 103 12.80 1.35 -3.17
N SER A 104 13.31 1.97 -4.23
CA SER A 104 14.29 3.05 -4.12
C SER A 104 13.66 4.31 -3.54
N THR A 105 14.46 5.10 -2.81
CA THR A 105 14.03 6.35 -2.20
C THR A 105 14.93 7.48 -2.68
N LEU A 106 14.34 8.50 -3.27
CA LEU A 106 15.00 9.74 -3.65
C LEU A 106 14.76 10.78 -2.56
N VAL A 107 15.84 11.35 -2.03
CA VAL A 107 15.78 12.42 -1.03
C VAL A 107 16.48 13.65 -1.60
N ILE A 108 15.77 14.77 -1.66
CA ILE A 108 16.29 16.07 -2.09
C ILE A 108 15.99 17.07 -1.00
N GLY A 109 17.01 17.80 -0.56
CA GLY A 109 16.87 18.79 0.50
C GLY A 109 17.63 20.07 0.20
N ALA A 110 17.09 21.18 0.72
CA ALA A 110 17.76 22.47 0.74
C ALA A 110 17.53 23.14 2.09
N GLU A 111 18.58 23.71 2.65
CA GLU A 111 18.53 24.47 3.89
C GLU A 111 19.26 25.79 3.71
N TYR A 112 18.66 26.89 4.16
CA TYR A 112 19.27 28.22 4.15
C TYR A 112 19.38 28.75 5.57
N GLY A 113 20.59 29.17 5.94
CA GLY A 113 20.92 29.73 7.24
C GLY A 113 20.89 31.28 7.26
N PHE A 114 20.14 31.83 8.17
CA PHE A 114 20.07 33.27 8.45
C PHE A 114 20.82 33.62 9.74
N PHE A 115 21.25 34.86 9.85
CA PHE A 115 21.85 35.41 11.08
C PHE A 115 23.03 34.58 11.62
N ASN A 116 24.01 34.30 10.78
CA ASN A 116 25.14 33.43 11.12
C ASN A 116 24.68 32.03 11.59
N ASN A 117 23.74 31.45 10.89
CA ASN A 117 23.14 30.10 11.18
C ASN A 117 22.39 30.02 12.54
N LYS A 118 21.97 31.18 13.11
CA LYS A 118 21.08 31.15 14.28
C LYS A 118 19.65 30.74 13.95
N LEU A 119 19.21 31.02 12.72
CA LEU A 119 17.95 30.54 12.16
C LEU A 119 18.26 29.78 10.88
N ALA A 120 17.83 28.55 10.78
CA ALA A 120 17.88 27.75 9.56
C ALA A 120 16.47 27.41 9.11
N VAL A 121 16.21 27.57 7.82
CA VAL A 121 14.93 27.16 7.20
C VAL A 121 15.25 26.19 6.09
N GLY A 122 14.54 25.06 6.06
CA GLY A 122 14.79 24.00 5.12
C GLY A 122 13.52 23.44 4.49
N ALA A 123 13.71 22.81 3.34
CA ALA A 123 12.72 22.00 2.68
C ALA A 123 13.36 20.65 2.31
N LEU A 124 12.65 19.56 2.56
CA LEU A 124 13.08 18.21 2.27
C LEU A 124 11.95 17.50 1.49
N SER A 125 12.27 16.96 0.33
CA SER A 125 11.39 16.10 -0.44
C SER A 125 11.92 14.68 -0.39
N THR A 126 11.10 13.75 0.06
CA THR A 126 11.38 12.32 0.08
C THR A 126 10.37 11.61 -0.81
N THR A 127 10.85 10.98 -1.86
CA THR A 127 10.00 10.19 -2.77
C THR A 127 10.44 8.73 -2.73
N ARG A 128 9.54 7.88 -2.28
CA ARG A 128 9.75 6.43 -2.25
C ARG A 128 9.03 5.78 -3.43
N PHE A 129 9.79 5.14 -4.30
CA PHE A 129 9.28 4.45 -5.48
C PHE A 129 8.86 3.03 -5.10
N VAL A 130 7.58 2.87 -4.77
CA VAL A 130 6.95 1.56 -4.52
C VAL A 130 5.97 1.28 -5.66
N GLN A 131 5.89 0.02 -6.09
CA GLN A 131 4.90 -0.35 -7.10
C GLN A 131 3.53 -0.57 -6.42
N PRO A 132 2.42 -0.14 -7.03
CA PRO A 132 2.30 0.51 -8.36
C PRO A 132 2.60 2.01 -8.36
N ASP A 133 2.61 2.69 -7.20
CA ASP A 133 2.68 4.15 -7.10
C ASP A 133 3.92 4.63 -6.35
N ALA A 134 4.33 5.88 -6.60
CA ALA A 134 5.34 6.55 -5.82
C ALA A 134 4.70 7.34 -4.67
N LEU A 135 5.29 7.26 -3.47
CA LEU A 135 4.85 8.02 -2.31
C LEU A 135 5.80 9.18 -2.08
N THR A 136 5.27 10.40 -2.09
CA THR A 136 6.06 11.62 -1.88
C THR A 136 5.65 12.30 -0.60
N GLU A 137 6.64 12.70 0.18
CA GLU A 137 6.54 13.54 1.36
C GLU A 137 7.34 14.82 1.12
N LEU A 138 6.74 15.97 1.44
CA LEU A 138 7.40 17.27 1.43
C LEU A 138 7.36 17.84 2.84
N THR A 139 8.54 18.04 3.42
CA THR A 139 8.71 18.57 4.77
C THR A 139 9.38 19.94 4.72
N PHE A 140 8.76 20.93 5.35
CA PHE A 140 9.37 22.21 5.65
C PHE A 140 9.83 22.23 7.10
N SER A 141 11.00 22.80 7.36
CA SER A 141 11.57 22.89 8.69
C SER A 141 12.08 24.30 9.00
N ALA A 142 11.97 24.69 10.24
CA ALA A 142 12.59 25.88 10.78
C ALA A 142 13.28 25.54 12.10
N ASN A 143 14.52 25.97 12.24
CA ASN A 143 15.35 25.66 13.39
C ASN A 143 15.98 26.93 13.92
N TYR A 144 15.61 27.35 15.13
CA TYR A 144 16.12 28.56 15.78
C TYR A 144 17.03 28.20 16.95
N ARG A 145 18.33 28.55 16.82
CA ARG A 145 19.38 28.26 17.80
C ARG A 145 20.22 29.50 18.10
N PRO A 146 19.70 30.43 18.88
CA PRO A 146 20.44 31.67 19.20
C PRO A 146 21.68 31.42 20.05
N LYS A 147 21.70 30.34 20.85
CA LYS A 147 22.82 29.93 21.71
C LYS A 147 22.99 28.41 21.63
N SER A 148 24.17 27.91 21.99
CA SER A 148 24.49 26.47 21.95
C SER A 148 23.64 25.60 22.88
N TRP A 149 23.13 26.18 23.97
CA TRP A 149 22.30 25.47 24.94
C TRP A 149 20.79 25.58 24.67
N PHE A 150 20.36 26.43 23.71
CA PHE A 150 18.96 26.66 23.40
C PHE A 150 18.68 26.43 21.92
N ASN A 151 17.71 25.57 21.60
CA ASN A 151 17.27 25.30 20.25
C ASN A 151 15.77 25.01 20.23
N VAL A 152 15.06 25.61 19.28
CA VAL A 152 13.66 25.30 18.93
C VAL A 152 13.63 24.85 17.49
N ALA A 153 13.05 23.70 17.25
CA ALA A 153 12.84 23.13 15.92
C ALA A 153 11.35 22.97 15.65
N LEU A 154 10.92 23.36 14.47
CA LEU A 154 9.57 23.21 13.96
C LEU A 154 9.65 22.46 12.63
N SER A 155 8.74 21.54 12.38
CA SER A 155 8.58 20.88 11.08
C SER A 155 7.11 20.82 10.69
N TYR A 156 6.87 20.88 9.39
CA TYR A 156 5.56 20.72 8.80
C TYR A 156 5.70 19.84 7.56
N SER A 157 5.04 18.70 7.57
CA SER A 157 5.11 17.72 6.49
C SER A 157 3.76 17.56 5.82
N VAL A 158 3.79 17.48 4.50
CA VAL A 158 2.67 17.07 3.66
C VAL A 158 3.01 15.70 3.11
N ILE A 159 2.26 14.70 3.55
CA ILE A 159 2.49 13.29 3.23
C ILE A 159 1.36 12.84 2.30
N GLN A 160 1.69 12.41 1.10
CA GLN A 160 0.70 12.02 0.08
C GLN A 160 -0.28 10.95 0.57
N SER A 161 0.19 10.01 1.39
CA SER A 161 -0.62 8.88 1.90
C SER A 161 -1.30 9.14 3.24
N ALA A 162 -0.81 10.10 4.05
CA ALA A 162 -1.24 10.29 5.43
C ALA A 162 -1.72 11.71 5.77
N GLY A 163 -1.66 12.64 4.80
CA GLY A 163 -2.11 14.02 4.99
C GLY A 163 -1.03 14.95 5.54
N LYS A 164 -1.39 15.77 6.54
CA LYS A 164 -0.52 16.83 7.08
C LYS A 164 -0.07 16.47 8.49
N SER A 165 1.22 16.65 8.78
CA SER A 165 1.77 16.46 10.11
C SER A 165 2.59 17.64 10.55
N PHE A 166 2.74 17.81 11.86
CA PHE A 166 3.50 18.86 12.52
C PHE A 166 4.47 18.24 13.53
N GLY A 167 5.67 18.75 13.61
CA GLY A 167 6.67 18.37 14.59
C GLY A 167 7.20 19.58 15.34
N LEU A 168 7.48 19.39 16.63
CA LEU A 168 8.05 20.39 17.52
C LEU A 168 9.18 19.76 18.33
N GLY A 169 10.32 20.44 18.38
CA GLY A 169 11.45 20.07 19.21
C GLY A 169 11.96 21.24 20.03
N LEU A 170 12.30 21.01 21.29
CA LEU A 170 12.89 21.98 22.21
C LEU A 170 14.12 21.37 22.88
N LYS A 171 15.25 22.06 22.79
CA LYS A 171 16.48 21.72 23.51
C LYS A 171 16.83 22.80 24.50
N LEU A 172 17.06 22.42 25.75
CA LEU A 172 17.50 23.28 26.87
C LEU A 172 18.72 22.65 27.55
N GLY A 173 19.91 23.08 27.18
CA GLY A 173 21.15 22.49 27.67
C GLY A 173 21.25 20.99 27.31
N PRO A 174 21.34 20.09 28.29
CA PRO A 174 21.35 18.64 28.07
C PRO A 174 19.96 18.06 27.86
N LEU A 175 18.88 18.79 28.18
CA LEU A 175 17.50 18.32 28.04
C LEU A 175 16.99 18.53 26.63
N PHE A 176 16.41 17.50 26.05
CA PHE A 176 15.68 17.56 24.79
C PHE A 176 14.27 16.99 24.97
N VAL A 177 13.28 17.73 24.52
CA VAL A 177 11.88 17.31 24.45
C VAL A 177 11.39 17.60 23.04
N GLY A 178 10.75 16.63 22.42
CA GLY A 178 10.20 16.79 21.08
C GLY A 178 9.08 15.82 20.80
N THR A 179 8.28 16.19 19.84
CA THR A 179 7.25 15.35 19.25
C THR A 179 7.35 15.49 17.73
N ASP A 180 7.09 14.39 17.05
CA ASP A 180 7.10 14.34 15.59
C ASP A 180 5.80 13.70 15.11
N TYR A 181 5.41 13.99 13.87
CA TYR A 181 4.20 13.47 13.23
C TYR A 181 2.90 13.68 14.03
N MET A 182 2.71 14.87 14.63
CA MET A 182 1.38 15.25 15.10
C MET A 182 0.47 15.49 13.90
N PHE A 183 -0.45 14.58 13.63
CA PHE A 183 -1.39 14.72 12.52
C PHE A 183 -2.44 15.77 12.81
N LEU A 184 -2.50 16.78 11.93
CA LEU A 184 -3.47 17.86 11.97
C LEU A 184 -4.55 17.56 10.91
N GLY A 185 -5.61 16.85 11.29
CA GLY A 185 -6.71 16.62 10.36
C GLY A 185 -7.79 15.70 10.90
N LYS A 186 -8.99 15.90 10.37
CA LYS A 186 -10.21 15.17 10.75
C LYS A 186 -10.24 13.71 10.28
N ASN A 187 -9.24 13.26 9.51
CA ASN A 187 -9.18 11.95 8.85
C ASN A 187 -7.90 11.17 9.17
N SER A 188 -7.35 11.32 10.38
CA SER A 188 -6.35 10.39 10.87
C SER A 188 -7.08 9.18 11.47
N ASN A 189 -7.45 8.24 10.63
CA ASN A 189 -7.86 6.89 11.01
C ASN A 189 -6.75 5.93 10.66
#